data_0382c8ca5219778c4fdfa5a9aedf86cd
#
_entry.id   0382c8ca5219778c4fdfa5a9aedf86cd
#
_cell.length_a   1.000
_cell.length_b   1.000
_cell.length_c   1.000
_cell.angle_alpha   90.00
_cell.angle_beta   90.00
_cell.angle_gamma   90.00
#
_symmetry.space_group_name_H-M   'P 1'
#
loop_
_entity.id
_entity.type
_entity.pdbx_description
1 polymer ?
#
loop_
_entity_poly.entity_id
_entity_poly.type
_entity_poly.pdbx_seq_one_letter_code
_entity_poly.pdbx_strand_id
1 'polypeptide(L)'
;LHSTSRRQRQMCIRDSMSAWNTMLKDATAKGLNIYIASGYRSYNYQVNVYNRYVKSDGAAVADTYSSRPGNSEHQTGLCFDLNTIEDSFQYTNEGKWVNDNCYKYGFCIRFPKGKDSATGYQYESWHLRYVGVDLATKLYNNGDWLSLEEYFGITSEYPN
;
A
#
# COMPACT_ATOMS: atom_id res chain seq x y z
N LEU A 1 -25.80 -13.20 -0.61
CA LEU A 1 -24.34 -13.15 -0.88
C LEU A 1 -23.72 -11.76 -0.59
N HIS A 2 -24.44 -10.65 -0.84
CA HIS A 2 -23.89 -9.29 -0.67
C HIS A 2 -23.70 -8.84 0.80
N SER A 3 -24.42 -9.39 1.76
CA SER A 3 -24.36 -8.93 3.17
C SER A 3 -23.13 -9.48 3.93
N THR A 4 -22.70 -10.71 3.64
CA THR A 4 -21.53 -11.33 4.27
C THR A 4 -20.24 -10.68 3.80
N SER A 5 -20.10 -10.38 2.50
CA SER A 5 -18.91 -9.70 1.97
C SER A 5 -18.77 -8.27 2.50
N ARG A 6 -19.89 -7.55 2.69
CA ARG A 6 -19.89 -6.21 3.28
C ARG A 6 -19.45 -6.23 4.75
N ARG A 7 -19.96 -7.19 5.56
CA ARG A 7 -19.55 -7.34 6.97
C ARG A 7 -18.08 -7.73 7.08
N GLN A 8 -17.62 -8.65 6.25
CA GLN A 8 -16.22 -9.07 6.21
C GLN A 8 -15.29 -7.90 5.85
N ARG A 9 -15.63 -7.10 4.83
CA ARG A 9 -14.85 -5.91 4.49
C ARG A 9 -14.82 -4.87 5.61
N GLN A 10 -15.94 -4.62 6.29
CA GLN A 10 -15.97 -3.71 7.44
C GLN A 10 -15.14 -4.22 8.62
N MET A 11 -15.08 -5.53 8.82
CA MET A 11 -14.22 -6.15 9.83
C MET A 11 -12.74 -5.96 9.48
N CYS A 12 -12.35 -6.25 8.23
CA CYS A 12 -10.97 -6.03 7.78
C CYS A 12 -10.52 -4.56 7.87
N ILE A 13 -11.42 -3.60 7.59
CA ILE A 13 -11.12 -2.17 7.75
C ILE A 13 -10.89 -1.81 9.23
N ARG A 14 -11.70 -2.36 10.16
CA ARG A 14 -11.47 -2.15 11.60
C ARG A 14 -10.17 -2.76 12.07
N ASP A 15 -9.86 -3.96 11.60
CA ASP A 15 -8.62 -4.66 11.95
C ASP A 15 -7.40 -3.89 11.44
N SER A 16 -7.45 -3.37 10.22
CA SER A 16 -6.38 -2.55 9.67
C SER A 16 -6.17 -1.27 10.48
N MET A 17 -7.23 -0.60 10.92
CA MET A 17 -7.14 0.60 11.76
C MET A 17 -6.63 0.29 13.17
N SER A 18 -7.00 -0.84 13.75
CA SER A 18 -6.47 -1.30 15.05
C SER A 18 -4.97 -1.58 14.94
N ALA A 19 -4.56 -2.27 13.89
CA ALA A 19 -3.16 -2.55 13.58
C ALA A 19 -2.35 -1.27 13.36
N TRP A 20 -2.91 -0.30 12.62
CA TRP A 20 -2.33 1.02 12.42
C TRP A 20 -2.10 1.74 13.76
N ASN A 21 -3.11 1.80 14.61
CA ASN A 21 -3.00 2.48 15.91
C ASN A 21 -1.90 1.86 16.79
N THR A 22 -1.73 0.53 16.73
CA THR A 22 -0.65 -0.16 17.44
C THR A 22 0.71 0.20 16.85
N MET A 23 0.85 0.17 15.53
CA MET A 23 2.07 0.56 14.82
C MET A 23 2.45 2.02 15.11
N LEU A 24 1.47 2.93 15.06
CA LEU A 24 1.67 4.36 15.36
C LEU A 24 2.17 4.58 16.79
N LYS A 25 1.57 3.88 17.77
CA LYS A 25 2.00 3.95 19.18
C LYS A 25 3.45 3.53 19.34
N ASP A 26 3.86 2.43 18.71
CA ASP A 26 5.22 1.90 18.82
C ASP A 26 6.24 2.79 18.10
N ALA A 27 5.88 3.35 16.94
CA ALA A 27 6.69 4.33 16.23
C ALA A 27 6.88 5.61 17.07
N THR A 28 5.80 6.13 17.64
CA THR A 28 5.84 7.32 18.51
C THR A 28 6.70 7.10 19.74
N ALA A 29 6.64 5.93 20.36
CA ALA A 29 7.49 5.56 21.50
C ALA A 29 9.00 5.55 21.15
N LYS A 30 9.34 5.45 19.88
CA LYS A 30 10.71 5.54 19.33
C LYS A 30 11.09 6.95 18.84
N GLY A 31 10.20 7.92 19.01
CA GLY A 31 10.41 9.31 18.56
C GLY A 31 10.21 9.49 17.06
N LEU A 32 9.57 8.53 16.38
CA LEU A 32 9.27 8.59 14.95
C LEU A 32 7.90 9.22 14.72
N ASN A 33 7.81 10.07 13.71
CA ASN A 33 6.56 10.74 13.32
C ASN A 33 5.99 10.15 12.05
N ILE A 34 5.21 9.06 12.15
CA ILE A 34 4.47 8.49 11.05
C ILE A 34 3.00 8.94 11.08
N TYR A 35 2.43 9.22 9.91
CA TYR A 35 1.02 9.58 9.77
C TYR A 35 0.48 9.15 8.42
N ILE A 36 -0.85 8.99 8.33
CA ILE A 36 -1.53 8.68 7.07
C ILE A 36 -1.69 9.99 6.29
N ALA A 37 -1.03 10.08 5.15
CA ALA A 37 -1.14 11.20 4.21
C ALA A 37 -2.33 11.01 3.25
N SER A 38 -2.60 9.77 2.84
CA SER A 38 -3.73 9.43 1.95
C SER A 38 -4.29 8.06 2.35
N GLY A 39 -5.59 8.00 2.56
CA GLY A 39 -6.29 6.75 2.94
C GLY A 39 -7.31 6.33 1.88
N TYR A 40 -8.56 6.09 2.31
CA TYR A 40 -9.64 5.73 1.41
C TYR A 40 -9.86 6.78 0.31
N ARG A 41 -9.97 6.29 -0.94
CA ARG A 41 -10.35 7.10 -2.10
C ARG A 41 -11.60 6.51 -2.76
N SER A 42 -12.62 7.33 -2.98
CA SER A 42 -13.80 6.89 -3.75
C SER A 42 -13.46 6.74 -5.24
N TYR A 43 -14.31 6.01 -5.98
CA TYR A 43 -14.16 5.90 -7.43
C TYR A 43 -14.07 7.26 -8.12
N ASN A 44 -14.98 8.18 -7.81
CA ASN A 44 -15.00 9.53 -8.43
C ASN A 44 -13.75 10.35 -8.07
N TYR A 45 -13.24 10.20 -6.85
CA TYR A 45 -11.99 10.85 -6.46
C TYR A 45 -10.82 10.29 -7.28
N GLN A 46 -10.75 8.97 -7.46
CA GLN A 46 -9.71 8.33 -8.27
C GLN A 46 -9.79 8.73 -9.75
N VAL A 47 -11.00 8.94 -10.31
CA VAL A 47 -11.17 9.51 -11.66
C VAL A 47 -10.44 10.85 -11.79
N ASN A 48 -10.63 11.74 -10.81
CA ASN A 48 -9.99 13.05 -10.84
C ASN A 48 -8.46 12.97 -10.68
N VAL A 49 -7.99 12.08 -9.79
CA VAL A 49 -6.55 11.85 -9.57
C VAL A 49 -5.89 11.31 -10.83
N TYR A 50 -6.44 10.24 -11.39
CA TYR A 50 -5.89 9.60 -12.59
C TYR A 50 -5.89 10.55 -13.80
N ASN A 51 -7.00 11.22 -14.06
CA ASN A 51 -7.09 12.16 -15.20
C ASN A 51 -6.11 13.33 -15.08
N ARG A 52 -5.80 13.77 -13.86
CA ARG A 52 -4.77 14.80 -13.64
C ARG A 52 -3.39 14.30 -14.06
N TYR A 53 -3.03 13.08 -13.69
CA TYR A 53 -1.76 12.46 -14.09
C TYR A 53 -1.69 12.20 -15.59
N VAL A 54 -2.77 11.66 -16.17
CA VAL A 54 -2.83 11.46 -17.64
C VAL A 54 -2.66 12.78 -18.39
N LYS A 55 -3.21 13.87 -17.87
CA LYS A 55 -3.06 15.19 -18.48
C LYS A 55 -1.63 15.73 -18.37
N SER A 56 -0.93 15.45 -17.26
CA SER A 56 0.47 15.87 -17.03
C SER A 56 1.46 15.02 -17.82
N ASP A 57 1.36 13.71 -17.70
CA ASP A 57 2.45 12.79 -18.06
C ASP A 57 2.08 11.81 -19.18
N GLY A 58 0.81 11.81 -19.58
CA GLY A 58 0.26 10.83 -20.53
C GLY A 58 -0.13 9.52 -19.87
N ALA A 59 -1.02 8.75 -20.52
CA ALA A 59 -1.61 7.55 -19.94
C ALA A 59 -0.57 6.45 -19.64
N ALA A 60 0.37 6.22 -20.57
CA ALA A 60 1.39 5.18 -20.41
C ALA A 60 2.28 5.42 -19.17
N VAL A 61 2.66 6.67 -18.90
CA VAL A 61 3.45 7.02 -17.72
C VAL A 61 2.59 7.01 -16.47
N ALA A 62 1.37 7.57 -16.51
CA ALA A 62 0.46 7.57 -15.39
C ALA A 62 0.14 6.15 -14.88
N ASP A 63 0.02 5.16 -15.76
CA ASP A 63 -0.25 3.76 -15.40
C ASP A 63 0.87 3.12 -14.57
N THR A 64 2.09 3.64 -14.59
CA THR A 64 3.22 3.09 -13.82
C THR A 64 3.22 3.45 -12.34
N TYR A 65 2.41 4.45 -11.92
CA TYR A 65 2.35 4.93 -10.54
C TYR A 65 0.94 5.29 -10.06
N SER A 66 -0.08 5.23 -10.90
CA SER A 66 -1.46 5.55 -10.53
C SER A 66 -2.45 4.56 -11.12
N SER A 67 -3.19 3.90 -10.26
CA SER A 67 -4.21 2.96 -10.71
C SER A 67 -5.35 3.66 -11.43
N ARG A 68 -5.83 3.03 -12.50
CA ARG A 68 -7.07 3.45 -13.17
C ARG A 68 -8.27 3.38 -12.22
N PRO A 69 -9.29 4.24 -12.42
CA PRO A 69 -10.50 4.19 -11.62
C PRO A 69 -11.14 2.80 -11.62
N GLY A 70 -11.48 2.28 -10.44
CA GLY A 70 -11.97 0.92 -10.26
C GLY A 70 -10.92 -0.09 -9.83
N ASN A 71 -9.62 0.17 -10.10
CA ASN A 71 -8.52 -0.75 -9.80
C ASN A 71 -7.63 -0.27 -8.62
N SER A 72 -7.87 0.93 -8.10
CA SER A 72 -7.10 1.45 -6.96
C SER A 72 -7.42 0.71 -5.67
N GLU A 73 -6.39 0.20 -4.98
CA GLU A 73 -6.52 -0.42 -3.67
C GLU A 73 -7.06 0.53 -2.59
N HIS A 74 -6.86 1.83 -2.73
CA HIS A 74 -7.45 2.83 -1.84
C HIS A 74 -8.99 2.78 -1.80
N GLN A 75 -9.64 2.25 -2.83
CA GLN A 75 -11.10 2.04 -2.86
C GLN A 75 -11.54 0.89 -1.94
N THR A 76 -10.62 0.04 -1.51
CA THR A 76 -10.91 -1.05 -0.56
C THR A 76 -10.96 -0.58 0.88
N GLY A 77 -10.25 0.50 1.22
CA GLY A 77 -10.00 0.97 2.58
C GLY A 77 -8.98 0.13 3.36
N LEU A 78 -8.18 -0.70 2.67
CA LEU A 78 -7.19 -1.59 3.27
C LEU A 78 -5.75 -1.15 3.01
N CYS A 79 -5.55 -0.03 2.33
CA CYS A 79 -4.24 0.55 2.12
C CYS A 79 -4.25 2.05 2.43
N PHE A 80 -3.07 2.57 2.65
CA PHE A 80 -2.84 3.99 2.85
C PHE A 80 -1.40 4.38 2.51
N ASP A 81 -1.23 5.64 2.16
CA ASP A 81 0.07 6.25 1.93
C ASP A 81 0.52 6.99 3.19
N LEU A 82 1.80 6.85 3.54
CA LEU A 82 2.41 7.47 4.72
C LEU A 82 3.18 8.73 4.37
N ASN A 83 3.17 9.67 5.29
CA ASN A 83 4.04 10.85 5.34
C ASN A 83 4.11 11.63 4.01
N THR A 84 5.09 11.33 3.18
CA THR A 84 5.28 11.94 1.86
C THR A 84 5.18 10.86 0.77
N ILE A 85 4.45 11.18 -0.31
CA ILE A 85 4.26 10.29 -1.48
C ILE A 85 5.41 10.58 -2.46
N GLU A 86 6.65 10.34 -1.99
CA GLU A 86 7.88 10.59 -2.74
C GLU A 86 8.95 9.57 -2.38
N ASP A 87 9.84 9.29 -3.33
CA ASP A 87 10.96 8.37 -3.17
C ASP A 87 11.87 8.68 -1.98
N SER A 88 11.91 9.94 -1.56
CA SER A 88 12.69 10.39 -0.40
C SER A 88 12.28 9.73 0.91
N PHE A 89 11.02 9.25 1.02
CA PHE A 89 10.53 8.60 2.25
C PHE A 89 11.39 7.39 2.66
N GLN A 90 11.84 6.58 1.71
CA GLN A 90 12.68 5.40 1.99
C GLN A 90 13.98 5.72 2.73
N TYR A 91 14.48 6.95 2.63
CA TYR A 91 15.74 7.38 3.26
C TYR A 91 15.55 7.98 4.64
N THR A 92 14.33 8.32 5.03
CA THR A 92 14.00 8.85 6.36
C THR A 92 14.11 7.77 7.44
N ASN A 93 14.22 8.16 8.70
CA ASN A 93 14.19 7.22 9.83
C ASN A 93 12.84 6.50 9.90
N GLU A 94 11.75 7.23 9.61
CA GLU A 94 10.38 6.70 9.55
C GLU A 94 10.25 5.63 8.46
N GLY A 95 10.69 5.92 7.23
CA GLY A 95 10.59 4.99 6.11
C GLY A 95 11.41 3.72 6.34
N LYS A 96 12.62 3.84 6.86
CA LYS A 96 13.45 2.68 7.24
C LYS A 96 12.78 1.83 8.30
N TRP A 97 12.27 2.47 9.36
CA TRP A 97 11.59 1.76 10.43
C TRP A 97 10.32 1.07 9.93
N VAL A 98 9.54 1.74 9.09
CA VAL A 98 8.33 1.17 8.47
C VAL A 98 8.70 -0.07 7.63
N ASN A 99 9.72 0.04 6.77
CA ASN A 99 10.19 -1.08 5.96
C ASN A 99 10.53 -2.32 6.81
N ASP A 100 11.19 -2.12 7.95
CA ASP A 100 11.70 -3.21 8.79
C ASP A 100 10.68 -3.73 9.82
N ASN A 101 9.55 -3.05 9.99
CA ASN A 101 8.65 -3.37 11.09
C ASN A 101 7.16 -3.49 10.72
N CYS A 102 6.70 -2.93 9.60
CA CYS A 102 5.27 -2.88 9.28
C CYS A 102 4.62 -4.28 9.21
N TYR A 103 5.37 -5.31 8.81
CA TYR A 103 4.88 -6.68 8.74
C TYR A 103 4.42 -7.24 10.10
N LYS A 104 5.04 -6.79 11.21
CA LYS A 104 4.68 -7.19 12.57
C LYS A 104 3.26 -6.78 12.95
N TYR A 105 2.74 -5.77 12.27
CA TYR A 105 1.40 -5.22 12.46
C TYR A 105 0.42 -5.66 11.35
N GLY A 106 0.87 -6.53 10.45
CA GLY A 106 0.03 -7.06 9.36
C GLY A 106 0.00 -6.21 8.10
N PHE A 107 0.93 -5.27 7.95
CA PHE A 107 1.10 -4.47 6.73
C PHE A 107 2.26 -4.99 5.90
N CYS A 108 2.11 -4.91 4.58
CA CYS A 108 3.23 -5.10 3.65
C CYS A 108 3.50 -3.81 2.86
N ILE A 109 4.75 -3.67 2.40
CA ILE A 109 5.09 -2.75 1.31
C ILE A 109 4.43 -3.32 0.05
N ARG A 110 3.44 -2.61 -0.48
CA ARG A 110 2.62 -3.17 -1.57
C ARG A 110 3.36 -3.29 -2.90
N PHE A 111 4.20 -2.33 -3.19
CA PHE A 111 5.02 -2.25 -4.40
C PHE A 111 6.50 -2.25 -3.99
N PRO A 112 7.10 -3.44 -3.72
CA PRO A 112 8.45 -3.53 -3.20
C PRO A 112 9.51 -3.16 -4.24
N LYS A 113 10.68 -2.77 -3.77
CA LYS A 113 11.81 -2.38 -4.60
C LYS A 113 12.28 -3.51 -5.51
N GLY A 114 12.41 -3.22 -6.80
CA GLY A 114 12.85 -4.18 -7.81
C GLY A 114 11.79 -5.21 -8.22
N LYS A 115 10.50 -4.95 -7.89
CA LYS A 115 9.37 -5.81 -8.24
C LYS A 115 8.43 -5.18 -9.27
N ASP A 116 8.90 -4.15 -9.97
CA ASP A 116 8.10 -3.40 -10.96
C ASP A 116 7.52 -4.30 -12.04
N SER A 117 8.32 -5.25 -12.55
CA SER A 117 7.87 -6.20 -13.57
C SER A 117 6.80 -7.18 -13.08
N ALA A 118 6.77 -7.47 -11.79
CA ALA A 118 5.75 -8.35 -11.19
C ALA A 118 4.48 -7.59 -10.86
N THR A 119 4.61 -6.36 -10.34
CA THR A 119 3.49 -5.58 -9.84
C THR A 119 2.85 -4.67 -10.89
N GLY A 120 3.60 -4.29 -11.94
CA GLY A 120 3.20 -3.26 -12.91
C GLY A 120 3.34 -1.83 -12.38
N TYR A 121 3.91 -1.63 -11.17
CA TYR A 121 4.09 -0.35 -10.52
C TYR A 121 5.53 -0.16 -10.08
N GLN A 122 5.97 1.10 -10.11
CA GLN A 122 7.25 1.49 -9.52
C GLN A 122 7.25 1.26 -7.99
N TYR A 123 8.44 1.22 -7.41
CA TYR A 123 8.60 1.10 -5.96
C TYR A 123 7.92 2.24 -5.21
N GLU A 124 7.11 1.91 -4.21
CA GLU A 124 6.45 2.88 -3.33
C GLU A 124 6.69 2.52 -1.86
N SER A 125 7.70 3.13 -1.25
CA SER A 125 8.06 2.89 0.15
C SER A 125 7.00 3.35 1.16
N TRP A 126 6.11 4.25 0.74
CA TRP A 126 5.05 4.86 1.55
C TRP A 126 3.72 4.11 1.48
N HIS A 127 3.50 3.28 0.45
CA HIS A 127 2.23 2.61 0.21
C HIS A 127 2.15 1.27 0.95
N LEU A 128 1.37 1.26 2.04
CA LEU A 128 1.15 0.07 2.85
C LEU A 128 -0.21 -0.57 2.55
N ARG A 129 -0.20 -1.91 2.45
CA ARG A 129 -1.41 -2.72 2.35
C ARG A 129 -1.56 -3.62 3.57
N TYR A 130 -2.75 -3.60 4.20
CA TYR A 130 -3.08 -4.55 5.26
C TYR A 130 -3.45 -5.91 4.68
N VAL A 131 -2.76 -6.94 5.13
CA VAL A 131 -2.94 -8.33 4.69
C VAL A 131 -3.02 -9.31 5.88
N GLY A 132 -2.91 -8.80 7.12
CA GLY A 132 -2.80 -9.60 8.34
C GLY A 132 -1.36 -10.06 8.60
N VAL A 133 -1.05 -10.34 9.87
CA VAL A 133 0.33 -10.59 10.35
C VAL A 133 0.97 -11.80 9.66
N ASP A 134 0.21 -12.90 9.52
CA ASP A 134 0.74 -14.14 8.96
C ASP A 134 1.22 -13.96 7.52
N LEU A 135 0.41 -13.32 6.66
CA LEU A 135 0.79 -13.08 5.28
C LEU A 135 1.87 -11.99 5.18
N ALA A 136 1.75 -10.90 5.95
CA ALA A 136 2.76 -9.85 5.96
C ALA A 136 4.15 -10.37 6.34
N THR A 137 4.23 -11.29 7.31
CA THR A 137 5.50 -11.92 7.72
C THR A 137 6.10 -12.75 6.59
N LYS A 138 5.29 -13.49 5.83
CA LYS A 138 5.75 -14.26 4.67
C LYS A 138 6.24 -13.35 3.54
N LEU A 139 5.53 -12.24 3.29
CA LEU A 139 5.91 -11.26 2.29
C LEU A 139 7.18 -10.50 2.67
N TYR A 140 7.43 -10.25 3.95
CA TYR A 140 8.66 -9.62 4.45
C TYR A 140 9.91 -10.42 4.11
N ASN A 141 9.83 -11.76 4.09
CA ASN A 141 10.87 -12.68 3.61
C ASN A 141 12.29 -12.31 4.12
N ASN A 142 12.43 -12.07 5.42
CA ASN A 142 13.70 -11.66 6.06
C ASN A 142 14.31 -10.36 5.50
N GLY A 143 13.50 -9.46 5.00
CA GLY A 143 13.93 -8.16 4.48
C GLY A 143 14.01 -8.08 2.95
N ASP A 144 13.90 -9.20 2.25
CA ASP A 144 13.75 -9.26 0.80
C ASP A 144 12.26 -9.36 0.43
N TRP A 145 11.57 -8.23 0.46
CA TRP A 145 10.13 -8.17 0.25
C TRP A 145 9.68 -8.87 -1.04
N LEU A 146 8.74 -9.80 -0.90
CA LEU A 146 7.99 -10.35 -2.01
C LEU A 146 6.78 -9.47 -2.31
N SER A 147 6.43 -9.33 -3.59
CA SER A 147 5.14 -8.78 -3.99
C SER A 147 4.01 -9.79 -3.76
N LEU A 148 2.76 -9.32 -3.70
CA LEU A 148 1.59 -10.21 -3.64
C LEU A 148 1.50 -11.08 -4.91
N GLU A 149 1.88 -10.52 -6.05
CA GLU A 149 1.89 -11.20 -7.33
C GLU A 149 2.84 -12.39 -7.32
N GLU A 150 4.08 -12.19 -6.87
CA GLU A 150 5.06 -13.29 -6.74
C GLU A 150 4.60 -14.35 -5.74
N TYR A 151 4.10 -13.92 -4.59
CA TYR A 151 3.66 -14.85 -3.55
C TYR A 151 2.51 -15.75 -3.98
N PHE A 152 1.54 -15.21 -4.72
CA PHE A 152 0.38 -15.97 -5.20
C PHE A 152 0.57 -16.55 -6.60
N GLY A 153 1.68 -16.28 -7.29
CA GLY A 153 1.93 -16.76 -8.65
C GLY A 153 0.95 -16.18 -9.66
N ILE A 154 0.57 -14.91 -9.50
CA ILE A 154 -0.34 -14.19 -10.41
C ILE A 154 0.45 -13.13 -11.18
N THR A 155 -0.03 -12.78 -12.37
CA THR A 155 0.51 -11.67 -13.16
C THR A 155 -0.25 -10.39 -12.87
N SER A 156 0.44 -9.26 -12.91
CA SER A 156 -0.22 -7.95 -12.87
C SER A 156 -1.14 -7.80 -14.08
N GLU A 157 -2.26 -7.08 -13.90
CA GLU A 157 -3.16 -6.71 -15.00
C GLU A 157 -2.50 -5.70 -15.98
N TYR A 158 -1.49 -4.99 -15.51
CA TYR A 158 -0.66 -4.04 -16.26
C TYR A 158 0.81 -4.45 -16.21
N PRO A 159 1.17 -5.59 -16.83
CA PRO A 159 2.58 -5.97 -16.95
C PRO A 159 3.30 -4.95 -17.83
N ASN A 160 4.47 -4.49 -17.38
CA ASN A 160 5.38 -3.67 -18.18
C ASN A 160 5.95 -4.48 -19.35
#